data_74e7944a51513d93a753800c1d29d636
#
_entry.id   74e7944a51513d93a753800c1d29d636
#
_cell.length_a   1.000
_cell.length_b   1.000
_cell.length_c   1.000
_cell.angle_alpha   90.00
_cell.angle_beta   90.00
_cell.angle_gamma   90.00
#
_symmetry.space_group_name_H-M   'P 1'
#
loop_
_entity.id
_entity.type
_entity.pdbx_description
1 polymer ?
#
loop_
_entity_poly.entity_id
_entity_poly.type
_entity_poly.pdbx_seq_one_letter_code
_entity_poly.pdbx_strand_id
1 'polypeptide(L)'
;MEADTSVIYRTEGFIGLEDLHEIIRQLPQKLLFKKWNARLPQRVLDFNQDIFSAIKRKDLLVHHPFEDFGVVISLLEQAADDPDVLAIRQTLYRTTSDSPIAQALIKAAENGKSVTAIIELRARFDEANNIKLARELEKAGAQVTYGLSHLKVHSKLTLIMRRENKKIVSYVHCGTGNYHHTNSKTYTDFSFFTCEKAIAEDIRLIFNFLTSYIQPDNLNHAKISPKSSHEWLLDCLDTEIANAKAGKPAFFFGKANALLDKTLIEKFYEASNAGVEITLVIRGICGLRPGIVGMSENIKVFSIIGRYLEHGRFYVFGNGDIMGSKQNKLFLSSSDLMYRNLFKRVEIFLPILNSTLRKQFFEQIIPALNSDNLNRWELKGDGTYQPFVAIKNKFSAHEYFMKTISFSGQGTSSENFERLAHQK
;
A
#
# COMPACT_ATOMS: atom_id res chain seq x y z
N MET A 1 20.81 -34.77 -18.24
CA MET A 1 20.06 -33.62 -18.83
C MET A 1 21.11 -32.60 -19.24
N GLU A 2 21.34 -32.45 -20.54
CA GLU A 2 22.14 -31.32 -21.03
C GLU A 2 21.33 -30.05 -20.86
N ALA A 3 21.90 -29.10 -20.13
CA ALA A 3 21.24 -27.81 -19.94
C ALA A 3 21.30 -27.02 -21.26
N ASP A 4 20.18 -26.48 -21.68
CA ASP A 4 20.12 -25.57 -22.83
C ASP A 4 21.04 -24.38 -22.54
N THR A 5 22.10 -24.25 -23.34
CA THR A 5 23.11 -23.20 -23.16
C THR A 5 22.55 -21.79 -23.37
N SER A 6 21.39 -21.66 -24.03
CA SER A 6 20.70 -20.37 -24.21
C SER A 6 20.16 -19.74 -22.92
N VAL A 7 20.03 -20.54 -21.84
CA VAL A 7 19.59 -20.07 -20.52
C VAL A 7 20.72 -19.91 -19.50
N ILE A 8 21.98 -20.08 -19.96
CA ILE A 8 23.16 -19.89 -19.11
C ILE A 8 23.66 -18.45 -19.23
N TYR A 9 23.48 -17.68 -18.15
CA TYR A 9 24.00 -16.31 -18.06
C TYR A 9 25.35 -16.35 -17.32
N ARG A 10 26.43 -15.91 -17.99
CA ARG A 10 27.72 -15.68 -17.35
C ARG A 10 27.71 -14.31 -16.69
N THR A 11 28.04 -14.25 -15.41
CA THR A 11 28.22 -13.01 -14.66
C THR A 11 29.67 -12.89 -14.23
N GLU A 12 30.25 -11.68 -14.38
CA GLU A 12 31.54 -11.34 -13.81
C GLU A 12 31.29 -10.70 -12.44
N GLY A 13 31.64 -11.40 -11.36
CA GLY A 13 31.47 -10.92 -9.99
C GLY A 13 30.68 -11.83 -9.06
N PHE A 14 30.32 -11.30 -7.90
CA PHE A 14 29.61 -12.06 -6.85
C PHE A 14 28.17 -12.36 -7.25
N ILE A 15 27.75 -13.60 -7.12
CA ILE A 15 26.39 -14.06 -7.40
C ILE A 15 25.53 -14.02 -6.11
N GLY A 16 26.12 -14.29 -4.94
CA GLY A 16 25.45 -14.34 -3.63
C GLY A 16 25.27 -12.96 -3.01
N LEU A 17 24.48 -12.06 -3.65
CA LEU A 17 24.25 -10.72 -3.10
C LEU A 17 23.53 -10.72 -1.74
N GLU A 18 22.80 -11.78 -1.39
CA GLU A 18 22.17 -11.93 -0.08
C GLU A 18 23.21 -12.07 1.04
N ASP A 19 24.36 -12.67 0.76
CA ASP A 19 25.46 -12.87 1.73
C ASP A 19 26.07 -11.52 2.18
N LEU A 20 25.87 -10.45 1.43
CA LEU A 20 26.26 -9.09 1.83
C LEU A 20 25.62 -8.64 3.15
N HIS A 21 24.50 -9.23 3.55
CA HIS A 21 23.88 -8.95 4.85
C HIS A 21 24.79 -9.30 6.03
N GLU A 22 25.64 -10.32 5.92
CA GLU A 22 26.61 -10.65 6.96
C GLU A 22 27.71 -9.58 7.08
N ILE A 23 28.17 -9.08 5.96
CA ILE A 23 29.14 -7.97 5.93
C ILE A 23 28.51 -6.72 6.57
N ILE A 24 27.27 -6.40 6.21
CA ILE A 24 26.55 -5.23 6.77
C ILE A 24 26.44 -5.32 8.29
N ARG A 25 26.21 -6.52 8.86
CA ARG A 25 26.14 -6.72 10.32
C ARG A 25 27.46 -6.44 11.05
N GLN A 26 28.58 -6.55 10.35
CA GLN A 26 29.92 -6.30 10.90
C GLN A 26 30.45 -4.89 10.66
N LEU A 27 29.68 -4.05 9.91
CA LEU A 27 30.12 -2.68 9.61
C LEU A 27 30.13 -1.79 10.85
N PRO A 28 31.10 -0.90 10.96
CA PRO A 28 31.12 0.14 12.01
C PRO A 28 29.85 0.99 11.95
N GLN A 29 29.31 1.36 13.11
CA GLN A 29 28.06 2.13 13.24
C GLN A 29 28.07 3.44 12.41
N LYS A 30 29.24 4.04 12.17
CA LYS A 30 29.38 5.25 11.34
C LYS A 30 29.03 5.06 9.87
N LEU A 31 29.04 3.81 9.37
CA LEU A 31 28.66 3.46 7.99
C LEU A 31 27.18 3.02 7.88
N LEU A 32 26.49 2.92 9.00
CA LEU A 32 25.08 2.54 9.06
C LEU A 32 24.20 3.76 9.27
N PHE A 33 22.95 3.69 8.82
CA PHE A 33 21.97 4.72 9.18
C PHE A 33 21.78 4.76 10.70
N LYS A 34 21.66 5.97 11.27
CA LYS A 34 21.32 6.15 12.69
C LYS A 34 19.98 5.45 12.98
N LYS A 35 19.88 4.79 14.15
CA LYS A 35 18.60 4.19 14.57
C LYS A 35 17.49 5.23 14.52
N TRP A 36 16.34 4.80 14.05
CA TRP A 36 15.11 5.60 14.02
C TRP A 36 14.01 4.82 14.72
N ASN A 37 13.30 5.49 15.61
CA ASN A 37 12.13 4.94 16.28
C ASN A 37 10.90 5.56 15.64
N ALA A 38 10.06 4.72 15.05
CA ALA A 38 8.77 5.13 14.51
C ALA A 38 7.90 5.76 15.62
N ARG A 39 7.17 6.81 15.29
CA ARG A 39 6.25 7.46 16.23
C ARG A 39 4.86 6.87 16.15
N LEU A 40 4.13 6.87 17.23
CA LEU A 40 2.69 6.65 17.21
C LEU A 40 1.99 7.90 16.64
N PRO A 41 0.93 7.74 15.82
CA PRO A 41 0.10 8.85 15.39
C PRO A 41 -0.50 9.58 16.60
N GLN A 42 -0.49 10.92 16.59
CA GLN A 42 -0.96 11.73 17.71
C GLN A 42 -2.41 11.41 18.11
N ARG A 43 -3.28 11.16 17.13
CA ARG A 43 -4.67 10.77 17.42
C ARG A 43 -4.78 9.48 18.21
N VAL A 44 -3.92 8.50 17.96
CA VAL A 44 -3.89 7.26 18.73
C VAL A 44 -3.53 7.56 20.19
N LEU A 45 -2.58 8.47 20.42
CA LEU A 45 -2.22 8.96 21.76
C LEU A 45 -3.35 9.74 22.41
N ASP A 46 -4.03 10.63 21.67
CA ASP A 46 -5.17 11.43 22.17
C ASP A 46 -6.35 10.58 22.65
N PHE A 47 -6.49 9.38 22.11
CA PHE A 47 -7.48 8.39 22.54
C PHE A 47 -6.90 7.34 23.52
N ASN A 48 -5.80 7.64 24.22
CA ASN A 48 -5.14 6.73 25.16
C ASN A 48 -4.85 5.35 24.53
N GLN A 49 -4.48 5.36 23.26
CA GLN A 49 -4.22 4.17 22.46
C GLN A 49 -5.44 3.25 22.20
N ASP A 50 -6.67 3.69 22.46
CA ASP A 50 -7.88 3.01 22.00
C ASP A 50 -8.05 3.22 20.50
N ILE A 51 -7.68 2.17 19.75
CA ILE A 51 -7.67 2.23 18.28
C ILE A 51 -9.09 2.28 17.72
N PHE A 52 -10.05 1.59 18.34
CA PHE A 52 -11.44 1.63 17.89
C PHE A 52 -12.04 3.04 18.00
N SER A 53 -11.83 3.70 19.13
CA SER A 53 -12.27 5.08 19.33
C SER A 53 -11.58 6.07 18.38
N ALA A 54 -10.28 5.89 18.14
CA ALA A 54 -9.53 6.72 17.22
C ALA A 54 -10.06 6.59 15.77
N ILE A 55 -10.34 5.36 15.30
CA ILE A 55 -10.91 5.10 13.96
C ILE A 55 -12.35 5.64 13.88
N LYS A 56 -13.16 5.41 14.90
CA LYS A 56 -14.55 5.85 14.96
C LYS A 56 -14.67 7.37 14.88
N ARG A 57 -13.73 8.08 15.48
CA ARG A 57 -13.68 9.54 15.41
C ARG A 57 -13.45 10.01 13.98
N LYS A 58 -12.54 9.35 13.25
CA LYS A 58 -12.17 9.71 11.88
C LYS A 58 -11.22 8.66 11.30
N ASP A 59 -11.29 8.40 10.01
CA ASP A 59 -10.35 7.53 9.31
C ASP A 59 -8.88 7.88 9.67
N LEU A 60 -8.05 6.86 9.75
CA LEU A 60 -6.63 7.00 10.08
C LEU A 60 -5.78 6.43 8.94
N LEU A 61 -4.73 7.15 8.56
CA LEU A 61 -3.68 6.69 7.67
C LEU A 61 -2.36 6.67 8.45
N VAL A 62 -1.72 5.53 8.50
CA VAL A 62 -0.40 5.35 9.12
C VAL A 62 0.62 5.12 8.00
N HIS A 63 1.66 5.93 7.96
CA HIS A 63 2.71 5.88 6.93
C HIS A 63 3.97 5.22 7.50
N HIS A 64 4.14 3.93 7.24
CA HIS A 64 5.32 3.17 7.65
C HIS A 64 6.55 3.51 6.82
N PRO A 65 7.76 3.41 7.38
CA PRO A 65 8.14 3.13 8.77
C PRO A 65 8.22 4.40 9.63
N PHE A 66 7.73 5.53 9.14
CA PHE A 66 7.78 6.83 9.84
C PHE A 66 6.83 6.85 11.05
N GLU A 67 5.72 6.14 10.90
CA GLU A 67 4.76 5.85 11.97
C GLU A 67 4.69 4.35 12.24
N ASP A 68 4.49 3.99 13.52
CA ASP A 68 4.68 2.63 14.01
C ASP A 68 3.62 1.66 13.48
N PHE A 69 4.08 0.51 12.99
CA PHE A 69 3.24 -0.63 12.65
C PHE A 69 2.53 -1.24 13.88
N GLY A 70 2.99 -0.94 15.06
CA GLY A 70 2.35 -1.29 16.32
C GLY A 70 0.87 -0.92 16.38
N VAL A 71 0.42 0.11 15.65
CA VAL A 71 -1.02 0.46 15.55
C VAL A 71 -1.84 -0.69 14.95
N VAL A 72 -1.31 -1.40 13.95
CA VAL A 72 -1.99 -2.57 13.34
C VAL A 72 -2.04 -3.72 14.31
N ILE A 73 -0.95 -3.96 15.03
CA ILE A 73 -0.85 -5.02 16.04
C ILE A 73 -1.84 -4.72 17.18
N SER A 74 -1.82 -3.49 17.71
CA SER A 74 -2.72 -3.07 18.81
C SER A 74 -4.19 -3.14 18.45
N LEU A 75 -4.57 -2.88 17.18
CA LEU A 75 -5.94 -3.08 16.73
C LEU A 75 -6.39 -4.55 16.90
N LEU A 76 -5.53 -5.50 16.52
CA LEU A 76 -5.85 -6.93 16.62
C LEU A 76 -5.79 -7.44 18.07
N GLU A 77 -4.85 -6.96 18.88
CA GLU A 77 -4.76 -7.28 20.30
C GLU A 77 -5.99 -6.78 21.06
N GLN A 78 -6.39 -5.52 20.83
CA GLN A 78 -7.62 -4.97 21.39
C GLN A 78 -8.86 -5.76 20.92
N ALA A 79 -8.91 -6.12 19.64
CA ALA A 79 -10.00 -6.95 19.11
C ALA A 79 -10.05 -8.34 19.76
N ALA A 80 -8.90 -8.91 20.11
CA ALA A 80 -8.83 -10.21 20.76
C ALA A 80 -9.37 -10.16 22.21
N ASP A 81 -9.16 -9.06 22.91
CA ASP A 81 -9.55 -8.92 24.32
C ASP A 81 -10.95 -8.30 24.52
N ASP A 82 -11.44 -7.53 23.56
CA ASP A 82 -12.72 -6.82 23.68
C ASP A 82 -13.92 -7.77 23.60
N PRO A 83 -14.75 -7.90 24.66
CA PRO A 83 -15.90 -8.81 24.69
C PRO A 83 -16.99 -8.44 23.66
N ASP A 84 -17.03 -7.20 23.19
CA ASP A 84 -17.98 -6.76 22.18
C ASP A 84 -17.55 -7.10 20.74
N VAL A 85 -16.31 -7.53 20.53
CA VAL A 85 -15.86 -8.04 19.23
C VAL A 85 -16.40 -9.44 19.00
N LEU A 86 -17.16 -9.62 17.92
CA LEU A 86 -17.84 -10.86 17.56
C LEU A 86 -17.02 -11.69 16.58
N ALA A 87 -16.38 -11.03 15.60
CA ALA A 87 -15.65 -11.73 14.57
C ALA A 87 -14.48 -10.90 14.03
N ILE A 88 -13.44 -11.61 13.58
CA ILE A 88 -12.25 -11.07 12.91
C ILE A 88 -12.03 -11.87 11.64
N ARG A 89 -11.89 -11.18 10.50
CA ARG A 89 -11.47 -11.77 9.23
C ARG A 89 -10.15 -11.15 8.80
N GLN A 90 -9.18 -11.97 8.42
CA GLN A 90 -7.82 -11.54 8.14
C GLN A 90 -7.23 -12.25 6.93
N THR A 91 -6.60 -11.51 6.02
CA THR A 91 -5.73 -12.11 5.00
C THR A 91 -4.30 -12.19 5.51
N LEU A 92 -3.63 -13.31 5.33
CA LEU A 92 -2.25 -13.54 5.77
C LEU A 92 -1.37 -13.96 4.58
N TYR A 93 -0.26 -13.27 4.42
CA TYR A 93 0.73 -13.51 3.40
C TYR A 93 2.13 -13.27 3.98
N ARG A 94 2.99 -14.31 3.99
CA ARG A 94 4.33 -14.25 4.58
C ARG A 94 4.33 -13.83 6.06
N THR A 95 3.58 -14.57 6.88
CA THR A 95 3.48 -14.33 8.32
C THR A 95 3.90 -15.59 9.05
N THR A 96 4.75 -15.48 10.05
CA THR A 96 5.17 -16.59 10.90
C THR A 96 4.22 -16.75 12.09
N SER A 97 4.14 -17.95 12.67
CA SER A 97 3.27 -18.25 13.80
C SER A 97 3.64 -17.48 15.09
N ASP A 98 4.89 -17.11 15.24
CA ASP A 98 5.40 -16.30 16.36
C ASP A 98 5.20 -14.79 16.16
N SER A 99 4.62 -14.35 15.03
CA SER A 99 4.35 -12.95 14.80
C SER A 99 3.25 -12.42 15.73
N PRO A 100 3.34 -11.15 16.20
CA PRO A 100 2.29 -10.57 17.05
C PRO A 100 0.89 -10.62 16.42
N ILE A 101 0.79 -10.49 15.08
CA ILE A 101 -0.47 -10.61 14.34
C ILE A 101 -1.08 -12.01 14.47
N ALA A 102 -0.26 -13.05 14.28
CA ALA A 102 -0.71 -14.43 14.42
C ALA A 102 -1.14 -14.74 15.85
N GLN A 103 -0.37 -14.30 16.83
CA GLN A 103 -0.67 -14.48 18.26
C GLN A 103 -1.98 -13.78 18.67
N ALA A 104 -2.23 -12.56 18.16
CA ALA A 104 -3.50 -11.87 18.41
C ALA A 104 -4.71 -12.63 17.83
N LEU A 105 -4.58 -13.22 16.63
CA LEU A 105 -5.65 -14.02 16.02
C LEU A 105 -5.89 -15.34 16.77
N ILE A 106 -4.83 -16.03 17.22
CA ILE A 106 -4.92 -17.22 18.05
C ILE A 106 -5.65 -16.89 19.34
N LYS A 107 -5.20 -15.85 20.05
CA LYS A 107 -5.84 -15.37 21.29
C LYS A 107 -7.33 -15.02 21.08
N ALA A 108 -7.64 -14.37 19.97
CA ALA A 108 -9.04 -14.03 19.64
C ALA A 108 -9.90 -15.30 19.48
N ALA A 109 -9.41 -16.33 18.82
CA ALA A 109 -10.10 -17.61 18.65
C ALA A 109 -10.28 -18.33 19.99
N GLU A 110 -9.22 -18.39 20.81
CA GLU A 110 -9.26 -18.96 22.17
C GLU A 110 -10.25 -18.21 23.09
N ASN A 111 -10.41 -16.89 22.90
CA ASN A 111 -11.41 -16.06 23.57
C ASN A 111 -12.84 -16.23 22.99
N GLY A 112 -13.07 -17.24 22.13
CA GLY A 112 -14.38 -17.59 21.59
C GLY A 112 -14.91 -16.68 20.48
N LYS A 113 -14.05 -15.83 19.87
CA LYS A 113 -14.44 -15.01 18.72
C LYS A 113 -14.42 -15.81 17.42
N SER A 114 -15.32 -15.47 16.49
CA SER A 114 -15.32 -16.07 15.16
C SER A 114 -14.12 -15.51 14.35
N VAL A 115 -13.03 -16.27 14.29
CA VAL A 115 -11.85 -15.87 13.52
C VAL A 115 -11.82 -16.62 12.19
N THR A 116 -11.70 -15.89 11.07
CA THR A 116 -11.50 -16.44 9.73
C THR A 116 -10.16 -15.92 9.17
N ALA A 117 -9.20 -16.81 9.00
CA ALA A 117 -7.89 -16.50 8.43
C ALA A 117 -7.79 -17.03 7.00
N ILE A 118 -7.45 -16.16 6.05
CA ILE A 118 -7.19 -16.54 4.67
C ILE A 118 -5.68 -16.55 4.46
N ILE A 119 -5.12 -17.74 4.33
CA ILE A 119 -3.67 -17.96 4.25
C ILE A 119 -3.27 -18.31 2.81
N GLU A 120 -2.35 -17.54 2.25
CA GLU A 120 -1.78 -17.80 0.93
C GLU A 120 -0.63 -18.80 1.05
N LEU A 121 -0.88 -20.07 0.73
CA LEU A 121 0.14 -21.13 0.81
C LEU A 121 1.28 -20.99 -0.20
N ARG A 122 1.02 -20.39 -1.37
CA ARG A 122 2.01 -20.23 -2.44
C ARG A 122 2.90 -19.00 -2.24
N ALA A 123 3.19 -18.65 -0.99
CA ALA A 123 4.17 -17.62 -0.68
C ALA A 123 5.56 -18.20 -0.86
N ARG A 124 6.22 -17.88 -1.97
CA ARG A 124 7.56 -18.40 -2.32
C ARG A 124 8.53 -18.32 -1.14
N PHE A 125 9.14 -19.43 -0.75
CA PHE A 125 10.07 -19.62 0.39
C PHE A 125 9.42 -19.56 1.80
N ASP A 126 8.10 -19.39 1.92
CA ASP A 126 7.40 -19.32 3.21
C ASP A 126 6.32 -20.40 3.36
N GLU A 127 6.29 -21.38 2.47
CA GLU A 127 5.24 -22.42 2.43
C GLU A 127 5.16 -23.20 3.74
N ALA A 128 6.31 -23.63 4.28
CA ALA A 128 6.36 -24.39 5.54
C ALA A 128 5.87 -23.56 6.74
N ASN A 129 6.24 -22.28 6.81
CA ASN A 129 5.80 -21.35 7.86
C ASN A 129 4.28 -21.12 7.78
N ASN A 130 3.75 -20.95 6.58
CA ASN A 130 2.32 -20.73 6.38
C ASN A 130 1.49 -21.98 6.73
N ILE A 131 1.99 -23.21 6.45
CA ILE A 131 1.34 -24.45 6.87
C ILE A 131 1.36 -24.58 8.41
N LYS A 132 2.48 -24.27 9.05
CA LYS A 132 2.58 -24.28 10.51
C LYS A 132 1.58 -23.31 11.14
N LEU A 133 1.55 -22.07 10.65
CA LEU A 133 0.62 -21.05 11.12
C LEU A 133 -0.85 -21.49 10.96
N ALA A 134 -1.19 -22.09 9.81
CA ALA A 134 -2.53 -22.59 9.56
C ALA A 134 -2.98 -23.60 10.63
N ARG A 135 -2.12 -24.58 10.93
CA ARG A 135 -2.39 -25.61 11.94
C ARG A 135 -2.54 -25.03 13.36
N GLU A 136 -1.76 -24.02 13.71
CA GLU A 136 -1.86 -23.36 15.02
C GLU A 136 -3.17 -22.57 15.14
N LEU A 137 -3.59 -21.88 14.09
CA LEU A 137 -4.88 -21.17 14.04
C LEU A 137 -6.07 -22.15 14.10
N GLU A 138 -6.04 -23.25 13.33
CA GLU A 138 -7.06 -24.30 13.35
C GLU A 138 -7.18 -24.92 14.76
N LYS A 139 -6.04 -25.20 15.40
CA LYS A 139 -5.99 -25.75 16.78
C LYS A 139 -6.61 -24.80 17.81
N ALA A 140 -6.46 -23.49 17.60
CA ALA A 140 -7.09 -22.46 18.45
C ALA A 140 -8.60 -22.26 18.16
N GLY A 141 -9.16 -22.94 17.15
CA GLY A 141 -10.58 -22.84 16.79
C GLY A 141 -10.88 -21.83 15.69
N ALA A 142 -9.87 -21.26 15.02
CA ALA A 142 -10.08 -20.38 13.88
C ALA A 142 -10.46 -21.17 12.63
N GLN A 143 -11.31 -20.60 11.79
CA GLN A 143 -11.56 -21.09 10.43
C GLN A 143 -10.42 -20.65 9.53
N VAL A 144 -9.68 -21.59 8.94
CA VAL A 144 -8.64 -21.34 7.98
C VAL A 144 -9.12 -21.63 6.55
N THR A 145 -8.85 -20.71 5.63
CA THR A 145 -9.10 -20.88 4.20
C THR A 145 -7.79 -20.70 3.43
N TYR A 146 -7.49 -21.65 2.56
CA TYR A 146 -6.24 -21.68 1.79
C TYR A 146 -6.36 -20.99 0.44
N GLY A 147 -6.81 -19.72 0.46
CA GLY A 147 -6.94 -18.89 -0.74
C GLY A 147 -7.78 -19.51 -1.86
N LEU A 148 -7.60 -19.00 -3.08
CA LEU A 148 -8.29 -19.48 -4.28
C LEU A 148 -7.36 -20.39 -5.10
N SER A 149 -7.86 -21.50 -5.64
CA SER A 149 -7.04 -22.53 -6.31
C SER A 149 -6.21 -21.99 -7.49
N HIS A 150 -6.73 -21.02 -8.22
CA HIS A 150 -6.13 -20.43 -9.44
C HIS A 150 -5.72 -18.95 -9.30
N LEU A 151 -6.08 -18.28 -8.20
CA LEU A 151 -5.74 -16.90 -7.92
C LEU A 151 -4.92 -16.83 -6.63
N LYS A 152 -3.89 -15.98 -6.62
CA LYS A 152 -3.11 -15.73 -5.43
C LYS A 152 -3.70 -14.57 -4.63
N VAL A 153 -3.98 -14.77 -3.34
CA VAL A 153 -4.47 -13.70 -2.48
C VAL A 153 -3.30 -12.79 -2.10
N HIS A 154 -3.36 -11.53 -2.54
CA HIS A 154 -2.29 -10.56 -2.28
C HIS A 154 -2.80 -9.27 -1.64
N SER A 155 -4.11 -9.07 -1.50
CA SER A 155 -4.69 -7.98 -0.70
C SER A 155 -4.34 -8.15 0.78
N LYS A 156 -4.16 -7.04 1.50
CA LYS A 156 -3.85 -7.01 2.93
C LYS A 156 -5.04 -6.37 3.63
N LEU A 157 -5.93 -7.21 4.13
CA LEU A 157 -7.22 -6.81 4.66
C LEU A 157 -7.47 -7.41 6.05
N THR A 158 -8.01 -6.59 6.93
CA THR A 158 -8.62 -7.01 8.19
C THR A 158 -10.04 -6.46 8.26
N LEU A 159 -10.99 -7.26 8.69
CA LEU A 159 -12.36 -6.85 8.99
C LEU A 159 -12.70 -7.32 10.40
N ILE A 160 -13.03 -6.39 11.28
CA ILE A 160 -13.43 -6.66 12.67
C ILE A 160 -14.88 -6.23 12.84
N MET A 161 -15.73 -7.12 13.29
CA MET A 161 -17.14 -6.85 13.59
C MET A 161 -17.33 -6.72 15.09
N ARG A 162 -17.70 -5.53 15.56
CA ARG A 162 -17.88 -5.15 16.96
C ARG A 162 -19.31 -4.74 17.24
N ARG A 163 -19.86 -5.19 18.36
CA ARG A 163 -21.18 -4.76 18.83
C ARG A 163 -21.06 -3.39 19.51
N GLU A 164 -21.84 -2.43 19.06
CA GLU A 164 -21.92 -1.09 19.65
C GLU A 164 -23.37 -0.63 19.71
N ASN A 165 -23.84 -0.26 20.90
CA ASN A 165 -25.22 0.23 21.08
C ASN A 165 -26.28 -0.66 20.37
N LYS A 166 -26.19 -1.98 20.53
CA LYS A 166 -27.05 -3.01 19.91
C LYS A 166 -26.94 -3.09 18.37
N LYS A 167 -25.97 -2.43 17.74
CA LYS A 167 -25.68 -2.52 16.30
C LYS A 167 -24.30 -3.14 16.10
N ILE A 168 -24.07 -3.68 14.92
CA ILE A 168 -22.73 -4.15 14.52
C ILE A 168 -22.06 -3.04 13.74
N VAL A 169 -20.90 -2.61 14.21
CA VAL A 169 -19.99 -1.71 13.52
C VAL A 169 -18.83 -2.53 13.00
N SER A 170 -18.48 -2.33 11.74
CA SER A 170 -17.36 -3.01 11.10
C SER A 170 -16.18 -2.07 10.97
N TYR A 171 -15.04 -2.50 11.49
CA TYR A 171 -13.76 -1.80 11.40
C TYR A 171 -12.88 -2.49 10.38
N VAL A 172 -12.31 -1.71 9.49
CA VAL A 172 -11.47 -2.18 8.37
C VAL A 172 -10.06 -1.66 8.53
N HIS A 173 -9.09 -2.54 8.32
CA HIS A 173 -7.74 -2.15 7.98
C HIS A 173 -7.42 -2.63 6.56
N CYS A 174 -6.83 -1.74 5.76
CA CYS A 174 -6.30 -2.06 4.44
C CYS A 174 -4.85 -1.59 4.33
N GLY A 175 -3.93 -2.53 4.09
CA GLY A 175 -2.50 -2.25 3.96
C GLY A 175 -2.00 -2.35 2.52
N THR A 176 -1.03 -1.52 2.14
CA THR A 176 -0.27 -1.71 0.91
C THR A 176 0.83 -2.76 1.09
N GLY A 177 1.37 -2.90 2.31
CA GLY A 177 2.41 -3.86 2.70
C GLY A 177 1.88 -5.07 3.45
N ASN A 178 2.72 -6.12 3.51
CA ASN A 178 2.39 -7.36 4.23
C ASN A 178 2.27 -7.12 5.73
N TYR A 179 1.51 -7.99 6.41
CA TYR A 179 1.45 -8.07 7.87
C TYR A 179 2.73 -8.68 8.44
N HIS A 180 3.85 -7.99 8.28
CA HIS A 180 5.17 -8.46 8.65
C HIS A 180 5.93 -7.40 9.45
N HIS A 181 6.02 -7.61 10.76
CA HIS A 181 6.58 -6.66 11.72
C HIS A 181 8.01 -6.20 11.38
N THR A 182 8.87 -7.08 10.87
CA THR A 182 10.25 -6.73 10.53
C THR A 182 10.33 -5.88 9.26
N ASN A 183 9.60 -6.28 8.21
CA ASN A 183 9.61 -5.54 6.94
C ASN A 183 9.01 -4.13 7.09
N SER A 184 8.01 -3.97 7.96
CA SER A 184 7.40 -2.67 8.23
C SER A 184 8.36 -1.63 8.81
N LYS A 185 9.55 -2.04 9.28
CA LYS A 185 10.60 -1.13 9.78
C LYS A 185 11.53 -0.61 8.67
N THR A 186 11.49 -1.22 7.49
CA THR A 186 12.40 -0.92 6.38
C THR A 186 11.71 -0.58 5.08
N TYR A 187 10.42 -0.95 4.93
CA TYR A 187 9.62 -0.69 3.75
C TYR A 187 8.69 0.51 3.98
N THR A 188 8.58 1.39 2.99
CA THR A 188 7.55 2.43 3.03
C THR A 188 6.22 1.83 2.59
N ASP A 189 5.23 1.85 3.47
CA ASP A 189 3.89 1.35 3.21
C ASP A 189 2.82 2.21 3.88
N PHE A 190 1.58 1.99 3.50
CA PHE A 190 0.43 2.66 4.11
C PHE A 190 -0.50 1.64 4.77
N SER A 191 -0.96 1.98 5.96
CA SER A 191 -2.06 1.32 6.65
C SER A 191 -3.23 2.29 6.77
N PHE A 192 -4.34 1.95 6.13
CA PHE A 192 -5.58 2.71 6.15
C PHE A 192 -6.60 2.03 7.05
N PHE A 193 -7.18 2.80 7.97
CA PHE A 193 -8.18 2.33 8.92
C PHE A 193 -9.46 3.15 8.79
N THR A 194 -10.60 2.47 8.74
CA THR A 194 -11.92 3.11 8.63
C THR A 194 -13.02 2.25 9.26
N CYS A 195 -14.10 2.89 9.65
CA CYS A 195 -15.38 2.23 9.95
C CYS A 195 -16.51 2.76 9.05
N GLU A 196 -16.15 3.34 7.90
CA GLU A 196 -17.12 3.82 6.91
C GLU A 196 -17.91 2.63 6.36
N LYS A 197 -19.25 2.73 6.42
CA LYS A 197 -20.15 1.59 6.20
C LYS A 197 -20.04 1.01 4.78
N ALA A 198 -19.96 1.85 3.75
CA ALA A 198 -19.93 1.36 2.37
C ALA A 198 -18.60 0.67 2.04
N ILE A 199 -17.48 1.18 2.57
CA ILE A 199 -16.17 0.52 2.48
C ILE A 199 -16.17 -0.81 3.24
N ALA A 200 -16.70 -0.82 4.47
CA ALA A 200 -16.78 -2.03 5.27
C ALA A 200 -17.63 -3.12 4.61
N GLU A 201 -18.71 -2.72 3.93
CA GLU A 201 -19.54 -3.63 3.15
C GLU A 201 -18.78 -4.22 1.95
N ASP A 202 -18.04 -3.41 1.21
CA ASP A 202 -17.18 -3.88 0.12
C ASP A 202 -16.16 -4.91 0.62
N ILE A 203 -15.50 -4.63 1.75
CA ILE A 203 -14.53 -5.55 2.33
C ILE A 203 -15.19 -6.84 2.80
N ARG A 204 -16.41 -6.78 3.35
CA ARG A 204 -17.19 -7.96 3.73
C ARG A 204 -17.49 -8.84 2.50
N LEU A 205 -17.90 -8.23 1.39
CA LEU A 205 -18.15 -8.94 0.13
C LEU A 205 -16.87 -9.56 -0.44
N ILE A 206 -15.73 -8.86 -0.34
CA ILE A 206 -14.44 -9.40 -0.75
C ILE A 206 -14.05 -10.61 0.10
N PHE A 207 -14.22 -10.56 1.43
CA PHE A 207 -13.98 -11.73 2.28
C PHE A 207 -14.91 -12.90 1.95
N ASN A 208 -16.18 -12.63 1.64
CA ASN A 208 -17.08 -13.69 1.18
C ASN A 208 -16.59 -14.33 -0.12
N PHE A 209 -16.13 -13.53 -1.09
CA PHE A 209 -15.50 -14.04 -2.31
C PHE A 209 -14.29 -14.93 -2.01
N LEU A 210 -13.41 -14.50 -1.10
CA LEU A 210 -12.21 -15.25 -0.73
C LEU A 210 -12.51 -16.59 -0.01
N THR A 211 -13.68 -16.72 0.63
CA THR A 211 -14.07 -17.93 1.38
C THR A 211 -15.06 -18.82 0.65
N SER A 212 -15.94 -18.26 -0.18
CA SER A 212 -17.01 -19.01 -0.85
C SER A 212 -16.87 -19.06 -2.37
N TYR A 213 -15.86 -18.43 -2.93
CA TYR A 213 -15.62 -18.31 -4.39
C TYR A 213 -16.72 -17.55 -5.17
N ILE A 214 -17.71 -16.99 -4.47
CA ILE A 214 -18.78 -16.19 -5.08
C ILE A 214 -18.25 -14.78 -5.32
N GLN A 215 -18.04 -14.42 -6.58
CA GLN A 215 -17.60 -13.08 -6.94
C GLN A 215 -18.69 -12.05 -6.64
N PRO A 216 -18.37 -10.92 -6.03
CA PRO A 216 -19.32 -9.84 -5.80
C PRO A 216 -19.75 -9.24 -7.14
N ASP A 217 -21.07 -9.07 -7.37
CA ASP A 217 -21.57 -8.45 -8.59
C ASP A 217 -21.18 -6.98 -8.68
N ASN A 218 -21.38 -6.24 -7.60
CA ASN A 218 -21.04 -4.83 -7.49
C ASN A 218 -20.38 -4.55 -6.15
N LEU A 219 -19.37 -3.68 -6.17
CA LEU A 219 -18.77 -3.05 -5.02
C LEU A 219 -19.09 -1.56 -5.04
N ASN A 220 -19.34 -0.95 -3.87
CA ASN A 220 -19.70 0.46 -3.78
C ASN A 220 -18.55 1.36 -4.24
N HIS A 221 -17.36 1.09 -3.75
CA HIS A 221 -16.19 1.95 -3.91
C HIS A 221 -14.95 1.20 -4.36
N ALA A 222 -14.69 0.02 -3.80
CA ALA A 222 -13.50 -0.76 -4.09
C ALA A 222 -13.50 -1.32 -5.51
N LYS A 223 -12.29 -1.49 -6.08
CA LYS A 223 -12.06 -2.28 -7.30
C LYS A 223 -11.13 -3.44 -6.96
N ILE A 224 -11.40 -4.60 -7.50
CA ILE A 224 -10.61 -5.81 -7.25
C ILE A 224 -10.12 -6.44 -8.55
N SER A 225 -8.94 -7.01 -8.53
CA SER A 225 -8.48 -7.89 -9.59
C SER A 225 -8.80 -9.36 -9.23
N PRO A 226 -9.01 -10.20 -10.27
CA PRO A 226 -8.95 -9.90 -11.70
C PRO A 226 -10.25 -9.34 -12.29
N LYS A 227 -11.29 -9.10 -11.48
CA LYS A 227 -12.65 -8.84 -11.97
C LYS A 227 -12.82 -7.47 -12.65
N SER A 228 -12.41 -6.38 -11.98
CA SER A 228 -12.82 -5.03 -12.40
C SER A 228 -11.68 -4.03 -12.48
N SER A 229 -10.52 -4.32 -11.89
CA SER A 229 -9.49 -3.31 -11.71
C SER A 229 -8.80 -2.88 -13.00
N HIS A 230 -8.56 -3.82 -13.93
CA HIS A 230 -7.86 -3.50 -15.18
C HIS A 230 -8.70 -2.61 -16.09
N GLU A 231 -9.95 -3.02 -16.37
CA GLU A 231 -10.90 -2.23 -17.16
C GLU A 231 -11.15 -0.86 -16.53
N TRP A 232 -11.37 -0.83 -15.21
CA TRP A 232 -11.55 0.42 -14.48
C TRP A 232 -10.34 1.37 -14.59
N LEU A 233 -9.09 0.85 -14.57
CA LEU A 233 -7.89 1.68 -14.78
C LEU A 233 -7.89 2.29 -16.18
N LEU A 234 -8.25 1.50 -17.21
CA LEU A 234 -8.35 1.99 -18.56
C LEU A 234 -9.44 3.06 -18.70
N ASP A 235 -10.63 2.83 -18.14
CA ASP A 235 -11.74 3.80 -18.14
C ASP A 235 -11.37 5.12 -17.46
N CYS A 236 -10.60 5.05 -16.37
CA CYS A 236 -10.11 6.26 -15.71
C CYS A 236 -9.11 7.02 -16.61
N LEU A 237 -8.21 6.31 -17.31
CA LEU A 237 -7.28 6.94 -18.26
C LEU A 237 -8.01 7.50 -19.48
N ASP A 238 -9.05 6.81 -19.99
CA ASP A 238 -9.92 7.35 -21.07
C ASP A 238 -10.64 8.62 -20.63
N THR A 239 -11.04 8.70 -19.36
CA THR A 239 -11.60 9.93 -18.78
C THR A 239 -10.57 11.08 -18.79
N GLU A 240 -9.31 10.80 -18.44
CA GLU A 240 -8.25 11.82 -18.51
C GLU A 240 -7.96 12.25 -19.95
N ILE A 241 -7.94 11.31 -20.91
CA ILE A 241 -7.78 11.60 -22.34
C ILE A 241 -8.92 12.53 -22.82
N ALA A 242 -10.15 12.23 -22.46
CA ALA A 242 -11.31 13.06 -22.83
C ALA A 242 -11.23 14.46 -22.19
N ASN A 243 -10.80 14.57 -20.93
CA ASN A 243 -10.59 15.83 -20.25
C ASN A 243 -9.49 16.67 -20.94
N ALA A 244 -8.34 16.07 -21.27
CA ALA A 244 -7.26 16.75 -21.98
C ALA A 244 -7.72 17.28 -23.37
N LYS A 245 -8.40 16.45 -24.15
CA LYS A 245 -8.98 16.84 -25.45
C LYS A 245 -10.00 17.98 -25.33
N ALA A 246 -10.70 18.07 -24.18
CA ALA A 246 -11.66 19.14 -23.88
C ALA A 246 -10.99 20.38 -23.28
N GLY A 247 -9.66 20.47 -23.20
CA GLY A 247 -8.91 21.58 -22.61
C GLY A 247 -9.06 21.71 -21.09
N LYS A 248 -9.50 20.65 -20.41
CA LYS A 248 -9.58 20.60 -18.93
C LYS A 248 -8.27 20.08 -18.35
N PRO A 249 -7.97 20.40 -17.08
CA PRO A 249 -6.87 19.75 -16.38
C PRO A 249 -7.00 18.23 -16.44
N ALA A 250 -5.92 17.56 -16.84
CA ALA A 250 -5.87 16.10 -16.96
C ALA A 250 -4.51 15.59 -16.53
N PHE A 251 -4.48 14.72 -15.53
CA PHE A 251 -3.22 14.15 -15.05
C PHE A 251 -3.42 12.77 -14.42
N PHE A 252 -2.33 12.02 -14.40
CA PHE A 252 -2.18 10.78 -13.64
C PHE A 252 -0.93 10.83 -12.78
N PHE A 253 -1.05 10.49 -11.50
CA PHE A 253 0.07 10.25 -10.61
C PHE A 253 -0.01 8.82 -10.08
N GLY A 254 1.01 8.01 -10.36
CA GLY A 254 1.04 6.62 -9.92
C GLY A 254 2.32 6.26 -9.18
N LYS A 255 2.18 5.66 -7.98
CA LYS A 255 3.30 5.06 -7.26
C LYS A 255 3.11 3.57 -7.19
N ALA A 256 4.09 2.81 -7.69
CA ALA A 256 4.07 1.34 -7.72
C ALA A 256 5.49 0.76 -7.65
N ASN A 257 5.59 -0.56 -7.46
CA ASN A 257 6.92 -1.21 -7.53
C ASN A 257 7.31 -1.56 -8.94
N ALA A 258 6.34 -1.85 -9.81
CA ALA A 258 6.62 -2.24 -11.19
C ALA A 258 5.47 -1.86 -12.15
N LEU A 259 5.84 -1.59 -13.40
CA LEU A 259 4.94 -1.32 -14.52
C LEU A 259 5.39 -2.14 -15.73
N LEU A 260 4.65 -3.21 -16.06
CA LEU A 260 4.93 -4.11 -17.21
C LEU A 260 3.66 -4.53 -17.96
N ASP A 261 2.47 -4.09 -17.54
CA ASP A 261 1.24 -4.40 -18.27
C ASP A 261 1.25 -3.66 -19.61
N LYS A 262 1.23 -4.43 -20.70
CA LYS A 262 1.37 -3.89 -22.07
C LYS A 262 0.22 -2.93 -22.39
N THR A 263 -1.00 -3.32 -22.08
CA THR A 263 -2.20 -2.52 -22.40
C THR A 263 -2.20 -1.18 -21.66
N LEU A 264 -1.80 -1.18 -20.38
CA LEU A 264 -1.66 0.05 -19.63
C LEU A 264 -0.52 0.94 -20.15
N ILE A 265 0.61 0.36 -20.56
CA ILE A 265 1.71 1.13 -21.15
C ILE A 265 1.25 1.80 -22.45
N GLU A 266 0.57 1.06 -23.33
CA GLU A 266 0.00 1.61 -24.58
C GLU A 266 -1.02 2.73 -24.27
N LYS A 267 -1.87 2.54 -23.25
CA LYS A 267 -2.85 3.54 -22.81
C LYS A 267 -2.17 4.78 -22.22
N PHE A 268 -1.06 4.64 -21.50
CA PHE A 268 -0.27 5.80 -21.04
C PHE A 268 0.34 6.59 -22.21
N TYR A 269 0.79 5.92 -23.28
CA TYR A 269 1.27 6.63 -24.47
C TYR A 269 0.14 7.38 -25.19
N GLU A 270 -1.04 6.75 -25.32
CA GLU A 270 -2.23 7.41 -25.85
C GLU A 270 -2.62 8.64 -25.01
N ALA A 271 -2.62 8.52 -23.69
CA ALA A 271 -2.91 9.60 -22.77
C ALA A 271 -1.88 10.75 -22.88
N SER A 272 -0.59 10.42 -22.95
CA SER A 272 0.46 11.41 -23.17
C SER A 272 0.26 12.19 -24.49
N ASN A 273 -0.03 11.49 -25.58
CA ASN A 273 -0.29 12.11 -26.88
C ASN A 273 -1.55 13.01 -26.87
N ALA A 274 -2.51 12.71 -26.01
CA ALA A 274 -3.70 13.57 -25.82
C ALA A 274 -3.43 14.79 -24.91
N GLY A 275 -2.24 14.90 -24.30
CA GLY A 275 -1.86 16.02 -23.43
C GLY A 275 -2.05 15.76 -21.92
N VAL A 276 -2.30 14.50 -21.50
CA VAL A 276 -2.38 14.15 -20.08
C VAL A 276 -0.97 14.20 -19.45
N GLU A 277 -0.82 14.92 -18.34
CA GLU A 277 0.43 14.93 -17.57
C GLU A 277 0.54 13.66 -16.72
N ILE A 278 1.59 12.86 -16.94
CA ILE A 278 1.76 11.57 -16.27
C ILE A 278 3.04 11.58 -15.44
N THR A 279 2.92 11.33 -14.15
CA THR A 279 4.04 11.15 -13.23
C THR A 279 3.99 9.76 -12.60
N LEU A 280 5.07 9.01 -12.74
CA LEU A 280 5.19 7.65 -12.24
C LEU A 280 6.39 7.53 -11.30
N VAL A 281 6.15 7.05 -10.07
CA VAL A 281 7.18 6.70 -9.10
C VAL A 281 7.29 5.17 -9.07
N ILE A 282 8.24 4.63 -9.84
CA ILE A 282 8.41 3.19 -10.01
C ILE A 282 9.75 2.76 -9.43
N ARG A 283 9.69 1.97 -8.35
CA ARG A 283 10.90 1.52 -7.64
C ARG A 283 11.73 0.51 -8.42
N GLY A 284 11.08 -0.42 -9.12
CA GLY A 284 11.72 -1.55 -9.79
C GLY A 284 11.53 -1.50 -11.30
N ILE A 285 11.11 -2.62 -11.88
CA ILE A 285 11.03 -2.79 -13.34
C ILE A 285 9.95 -1.87 -13.93
N CYS A 286 10.34 -1.11 -14.96
CA CYS A 286 9.45 -0.28 -15.76
C CYS A 286 9.66 -0.58 -17.25
N GLY A 287 8.61 -1.07 -17.93
CA GLY A 287 8.64 -1.33 -19.38
C GLY A 287 8.26 -0.13 -20.24
N LEU A 288 7.89 0.99 -19.61
CA LEU A 288 7.53 2.23 -20.30
C LEU A 288 8.79 3.08 -20.56
N ARG A 289 8.85 3.72 -21.72
CA ARG A 289 9.90 4.69 -22.09
C ARG A 289 9.35 6.11 -22.02
N PRO A 290 9.78 6.94 -21.06
CA PRO A 290 9.31 8.32 -20.94
C PRO A 290 10.07 9.29 -21.83
N GLY A 291 9.46 10.46 -22.12
CA GLY A 291 10.12 11.59 -22.77
C GLY A 291 10.47 11.38 -24.24
N ILE A 292 9.83 10.44 -24.93
CA ILE A 292 10.03 10.21 -26.37
C ILE A 292 9.10 11.11 -27.16
N VAL A 293 9.66 11.89 -28.08
CA VAL A 293 8.92 12.82 -28.95
C VAL A 293 7.84 12.07 -29.76
N GLY A 294 6.62 12.58 -29.75
CA GLY A 294 5.46 11.99 -30.43
C GLY A 294 4.90 10.72 -29.77
N MET A 295 5.37 10.34 -28.58
CA MET A 295 4.89 9.14 -27.89
C MET A 295 4.66 9.37 -26.39
N SER A 296 5.63 9.90 -25.67
CA SER A 296 5.61 9.95 -24.20
C SER A 296 6.19 11.24 -23.62
N GLU A 297 6.06 12.34 -24.34
CA GLU A 297 6.61 13.66 -23.97
C GLU A 297 6.09 14.17 -22.61
N ASN A 298 4.84 13.83 -22.28
CA ASN A 298 4.18 14.23 -21.04
C ASN A 298 4.32 13.19 -19.92
N ILE A 299 5.19 12.18 -20.09
CA ILE A 299 5.43 11.15 -19.09
C ILE A 299 6.78 11.35 -18.40
N LYS A 300 6.74 11.40 -17.07
CA LYS A 300 7.92 11.39 -16.20
C LYS A 300 7.92 10.13 -15.35
N VAL A 301 9.06 9.42 -15.33
CA VAL A 301 9.25 8.23 -14.50
C VAL A 301 10.50 8.41 -13.66
N PHE A 302 10.36 8.17 -12.36
CA PHE A 302 11.52 8.18 -11.46
C PHE A 302 11.39 7.13 -10.35
N SER A 303 12.53 6.81 -9.74
CA SER A 303 12.64 5.95 -8.58
C SER A 303 13.29 6.73 -7.43
N ILE A 304 12.93 6.40 -6.19
CA ILE A 304 13.58 6.91 -4.99
C ILE A 304 14.34 5.76 -4.34
N ILE A 305 15.67 5.87 -4.27
CA ILE A 305 16.57 4.85 -3.71
C ILE A 305 17.29 5.47 -2.52
N GLY A 306 16.74 5.28 -1.33
CA GLY A 306 17.24 5.90 -0.12
C GLY A 306 17.28 4.93 1.05
N ARG A 307 17.13 5.48 2.25
CA ARG A 307 17.19 4.73 3.52
C ARG A 307 16.20 3.59 3.60
N TYR A 308 14.98 3.78 3.06
CA TYR A 308 13.89 2.83 3.11
C TYR A 308 13.54 2.33 1.71
N LEU A 309 13.03 1.11 1.62
CA LEU A 309 12.56 0.55 0.36
C LEU A 309 11.16 1.09 0.04
N GLU A 310 11.04 1.82 -1.06
CA GLU A 310 9.74 2.28 -1.54
C GLU A 310 8.86 1.08 -1.94
N HIS A 311 7.68 0.93 -1.29
CA HIS A 311 6.83 -0.24 -1.47
C HIS A 311 5.34 0.09 -1.54
N GLY A 312 4.86 1.11 -0.84
CA GLY A 312 3.48 1.55 -0.88
C GLY A 312 3.01 1.92 -2.28
N ARG A 313 1.75 1.59 -2.61
CA ARG A 313 1.15 1.90 -3.90
C ARG A 313 -0.07 2.77 -3.72
N PHE A 314 -0.16 3.81 -4.56
CA PHE A 314 -1.36 4.63 -4.69
C PHE A 314 -1.43 5.24 -6.09
N TYR A 315 -2.65 5.57 -6.50
CA TYR A 315 -2.95 6.08 -7.83
C TYR A 315 -3.90 7.27 -7.73
N VAL A 316 -3.61 8.32 -8.48
CA VAL A 316 -4.40 9.55 -8.53
C VAL A 316 -4.73 9.89 -9.96
N PHE A 317 -6.00 10.21 -10.22
CA PHE A 317 -6.51 10.71 -11.49
C PHE A 317 -7.06 12.11 -11.30
N GLY A 318 -6.79 13.00 -12.25
CA GLY A 318 -7.22 14.41 -12.22
C GLY A 318 -8.74 14.58 -12.24
N ASN A 319 -9.41 13.74 -13.02
CA ASN A 319 -10.88 13.74 -13.19
C ASN A 319 -11.42 15.12 -13.57
N GLY A 320 -10.69 15.83 -14.45
CA GLY A 320 -11.06 17.12 -15.01
C GLY A 320 -10.77 18.33 -14.14
N ASP A 321 -9.97 18.20 -13.08
CA ASP A 321 -9.62 19.30 -12.18
C ASP A 321 -8.15 19.26 -11.75
N ILE A 322 -7.65 20.35 -11.19
CA ILE A 322 -6.26 20.47 -10.72
C ILE A 322 -5.97 19.54 -9.55
N MET A 323 -4.68 19.22 -9.34
CA MET A 323 -4.24 18.36 -8.26
C MET A 323 -4.60 18.94 -6.89
N GLY A 324 -5.18 18.11 -6.00
CA GLY A 324 -5.68 18.51 -4.68
C GLY A 324 -7.18 18.81 -4.63
N SER A 325 -7.85 18.89 -5.77
CA SER A 325 -9.29 19.07 -5.84
C SER A 325 -10.07 17.89 -5.25
N LYS A 326 -11.30 18.16 -4.79
CA LYS A 326 -12.24 17.13 -4.34
C LYS A 326 -12.67 16.20 -5.47
N GLN A 327 -12.59 16.62 -6.73
CA GLN A 327 -12.94 15.82 -7.90
C GLN A 327 -11.90 14.72 -8.20
N ASN A 328 -10.63 14.92 -7.81
CA ASN A 328 -9.60 13.94 -8.08
C ASN A 328 -9.95 12.58 -7.46
N LYS A 329 -9.64 11.51 -8.18
CA LYS A 329 -9.79 10.14 -7.67
C LYS A 329 -8.47 9.70 -7.07
N LEU A 330 -8.44 9.34 -5.78
CA LEU A 330 -7.26 8.87 -5.06
C LEU A 330 -7.53 7.49 -4.49
N PHE A 331 -6.68 6.51 -4.84
CA PHE A 331 -6.80 5.11 -4.41
C PHE A 331 -5.51 4.59 -3.79
N LEU A 332 -5.60 3.95 -2.64
CA LEU A 332 -4.56 3.04 -2.14
C LEU A 332 -4.70 1.68 -2.80
N SER A 333 -3.59 0.98 -3.01
CA SER A 333 -3.63 -0.34 -3.63
C SER A 333 -2.59 -1.31 -3.08
N SER A 334 -2.91 -2.60 -3.14
CA SER A 334 -1.95 -3.69 -2.99
C SER A 334 -1.29 -4.10 -4.32
N SER A 335 -1.81 -3.59 -5.45
CA SER A 335 -1.45 -3.98 -6.81
C SER A 335 -0.32 -3.15 -7.39
N ASP A 336 0.62 -3.81 -8.04
CA ASP A 336 1.48 -3.20 -9.05
C ASP A 336 0.78 -3.22 -10.42
N LEU A 337 1.30 -2.47 -11.39
CA LEU A 337 0.77 -2.40 -12.76
C LEU A 337 1.41 -3.48 -13.65
N MET A 338 1.15 -4.75 -13.28
CA MET A 338 1.68 -5.93 -13.96
C MET A 338 0.56 -6.92 -14.25
N TYR A 339 0.66 -7.67 -15.35
CA TYR A 339 -0.28 -8.71 -15.73
C TYR A 339 -0.61 -9.66 -14.56
N ARG A 340 0.41 -10.16 -13.84
CA ARG A 340 0.20 -11.05 -12.71
C ARG A 340 -0.65 -10.46 -11.59
N ASN A 341 -0.53 -9.15 -11.32
CA ASN A 341 -1.31 -8.46 -10.30
C ASN A 341 -2.74 -8.24 -10.77
N LEU A 342 -2.91 -7.81 -12.01
CA LEU A 342 -4.22 -7.42 -12.56
C LEU A 342 -5.08 -8.63 -12.96
N PHE A 343 -4.47 -9.81 -13.28
CA PHE A 343 -5.20 -10.97 -13.82
C PHE A 343 -5.00 -12.28 -13.06
N LYS A 344 -3.95 -12.43 -12.23
CA LYS A 344 -3.61 -13.69 -11.54
C LYS A 344 -3.58 -13.59 -10.02
N ARG A 345 -3.94 -12.43 -9.48
CA ARG A 345 -3.99 -12.18 -8.04
C ARG A 345 -5.28 -11.50 -7.64
N VAL A 346 -5.68 -11.71 -6.39
CA VAL A 346 -6.70 -10.87 -5.76
C VAL A 346 -5.99 -9.69 -5.12
N GLU A 347 -6.13 -8.55 -5.75
CA GLU A 347 -5.61 -7.25 -5.30
C GLU A 347 -6.77 -6.30 -5.06
N ILE A 348 -6.53 -5.21 -4.33
CA ILE A 348 -7.54 -4.21 -4.05
C ILE A 348 -7.05 -2.81 -4.46
N PHE A 349 -7.96 -2.01 -4.97
CA PHE A 349 -7.86 -0.56 -5.10
C PHE A 349 -8.97 0.04 -4.25
N LEU A 350 -8.60 0.75 -3.21
CA LEU A 350 -9.53 1.30 -2.22
C LEU A 350 -9.46 2.84 -2.23
N PRO A 351 -10.59 3.56 -2.45
CA PRO A 351 -10.56 5.01 -2.52
C PRO A 351 -10.32 5.63 -1.14
N ILE A 352 -9.60 6.73 -1.12
CA ILE A 352 -9.45 7.59 0.04
C ILE A 352 -10.46 8.73 -0.07
N LEU A 353 -11.54 8.62 0.70
CA LEU A 353 -12.66 9.56 0.66
C LEU A 353 -12.51 10.68 1.71
N ASN A 354 -11.88 10.38 2.84
CA ASN A 354 -11.71 11.32 3.94
C ASN A 354 -10.84 12.53 3.54
N SER A 355 -11.36 13.74 3.74
CA SER A 355 -10.72 14.99 3.30
C SER A 355 -9.34 15.22 3.92
N THR A 356 -9.14 14.86 5.18
CA THR A 356 -7.83 15.03 5.86
C THR A 356 -6.78 14.07 5.32
N LEU A 357 -7.17 12.82 5.03
CA LEU A 357 -6.28 11.84 4.42
C LEU A 357 -5.92 12.28 3.00
N ARG A 358 -6.90 12.75 2.24
CA ARG A 358 -6.66 13.34 0.91
C ARG A 358 -5.68 14.50 0.99
N LYS A 359 -5.90 15.42 1.95
CA LYS A 359 -4.98 16.54 2.21
C LYS A 359 -3.55 16.05 2.50
N GLN A 360 -3.39 15.00 3.29
CA GLN A 360 -2.07 14.40 3.55
C GLN A 360 -1.39 13.91 2.27
N PHE A 361 -2.14 13.28 1.34
CA PHE A 361 -1.57 12.87 0.06
C PHE A 361 -1.17 14.06 -0.80
N PHE A 362 -2.05 15.04 -0.97
CA PHE A 362 -1.86 16.15 -1.89
C PHE A 362 -0.89 17.22 -1.38
N GLU A 363 -0.78 17.43 -0.07
CA GLU A 363 0.03 18.49 0.51
C GLU A 363 1.30 17.98 1.23
N GLN A 364 1.40 16.69 1.55
CA GLN A 364 2.60 16.11 2.18
C GLN A 364 3.26 15.03 1.32
N ILE A 365 2.52 13.95 0.98
CA ILE A 365 3.12 12.76 0.40
C ILE A 365 3.58 13.02 -1.04
N ILE A 366 2.68 13.45 -1.92
CA ILE A 366 3.00 13.71 -3.34
C ILE A 366 4.04 14.81 -3.50
N PRO A 367 3.92 15.97 -2.82
CA PRO A 367 4.95 17.01 -2.91
C PRO A 367 6.32 16.56 -2.42
N ALA A 368 6.38 15.79 -1.31
CA ALA A 368 7.65 15.29 -0.80
C ALA A 368 8.32 14.30 -1.78
N LEU A 369 7.56 13.38 -2.38
CA LEU A 369 8.10 12.46 -3.39
C LEU A 369 8.59 13.21 -4.63
N ASN A 370 7.84 14.19 -5.12
CA ASN A 370 8.21 15.00 -6.29
C ASN A 370 9.43 15.88 -6.03
N SER A 371 9.61 16.35 -4.79
CA SER A 371 10.71 17.24 -4.40
C SER A 371 11.99 16.48 -4.02
N ASP A 372 11.95 15.14 -3.88
CA ASP A 372 13.17 14.38 -3.57
C ASP A 372 14.19 14.57 -4.69
N ASN A 373 15.32 15.19 -4.34
CA ASN A 373 16.41 15.47 -5.25
C ASN A 373 17.75 14.91 -4.75
N LEU A 374 17.71 14.16 -3.65
CA LEU A 374 18.88 13.51 -3.06
C LEU A 374 18.92 12.02 -3.41
N ASN A 375 17.75 11.38 -3.46
CA ASN A 375 17.64 9.93 -3.65
C ASN A 375 16.93 9.57 -4.97
N ARG A 376 16.60 10.56 -5.78
CA ARG A 376 15.85 10.40 -7.02
C ARG A 376 16.73 9.92 -8.18
N TRP A 377 16.24 8.90 -8.89
CA TRP A 377 16.80 8.39 -10.14
C TRP A 377 15.76 8.50 -11.24
N GLU A 378 16.05 9.21 -12.30
CA GLU A 378 15.13 9.41 -13.43
C GLU A 378 15.35 8.37 -14.52
N LEU A 379 14.27 7.74 -14.95
CA LEU A 379 14.28 6.89 -16.15
C LEU A 379 14.31 7.79 -17.40
N LYS A 380 15.22 7.50 -18.30
CA LYS A 380 15.36 8.20 -19.59
C LYS A 380 14.75 7.39 -20.73
N GLY A 381 14.49 8.03 -21.87
CA GLY A 381 13.89 7.39 -23.04
C GLY A 381 14.69 6.23 -23.63
N ASP A 382 16.00 6.17 -23.40
CA ASP A 382 16.88 5.06 -23.79
C ASP A 382 16.79 3.85 -22.82
N GLY A 383 16.05 3.98 -21.70
CA GLY A 383 15.91 2.94 -20.69
C GLY A 383 16.96 3.01 -19.58
N THR A 384 17.87 3.98 -19.60
CA THR A 384 18.85 4.18 -18.52
C THR A 384 18.26 4.96 -17.36
N TYR A 385 18.75 4.69 -16.13
CA TYR A 385 18.44 5.51 -14.95
C TYR A 385 19.60 6.44 -14.67
N GLN A 386 19.30 7.73 -14.50
CA GLN A 386 20.27 8.74 -14.16
C GLN A 386 19.93 9.38 -12.81
N PRO A 387 20.92 9.55 -11.90
CA PRO A 387 20.68 10.22 -10.63
C PRO A 387 20.32 11.69 -10.88
N PHE A 388 19.31 12.18 -10.17
CA PHE A 388 18.99 13.59 -10.16
C PHE A 388 19.93 14.31 -9.17
N VAL A 389 20.93 15.00 -9.71
CA VAL A 389 21.94 15.68 -8.89
C VAL A 389 21.53 17.11 -8.62
N ALA A 390 21.00 17.39 -7.43
CA ALA A 390 20.79 18.75 -6.98
C ALA A 390 22.08 19.39 -6.48
N ILE A 391 22.46 20.54 -7.04
CA ILE A 391 23.62 21.31 -6.62
C ILE A 391 23.33 22.09 -5.31
N LYS A 392 22.11 22.58 -5.14
CA LYS A 392 21.64 23.35 -3.98
C LYS A 392 20.30 22.80 -3.47
N ASN A 393 19.97 23.11 -2.21
CA ASN A 393 18.67 22.76 -1.58
C ASN A 393 18.37 21.25 -1.62
N LYS A 394 19.30 20.45 -1.09
CA LYS A 394 19.13 18.99 -1.00
C LYS A 394 17.91 18.63 -0.15
N PHE A 395 17.02 17.83 -0.69
CA PHE A 395 15.80 17.37 -0.05
C PHE A 395 15.65 15.86 -0.20
N SER A 396 15.38 15.18 0.92
CA SER A 396 15.06 13.76 0.97
C SER A 396 13.63 13.57 1.48
N ALA A 397 12.79 12.90 0.72
CA ALA A 397 11.43 12.54 1.12
C ALA A 397 11.44 11.69 2.40
N HIS A 398 12.35 10.72 2.52
CA HIS A 398 12.47 9.89 3.73
C HIS A 398 12.80 10.71 4.97
N GLU A 399 13.76 11.63 4.88
CA GLU A 399 14.08 12.50 6.01
C GLU A 399 12.95 13.46 6.37
N TYR A 400 12.24 13.96 5.37
CA TYR A 400 11.05 14.78 5.58
C TYR A 400 10.00 14.02 6.39
N PHE A 401 9.62 12.80 5.97
CA PHE A 401 8.64 12.00 6.68
C PHE A 401 9.10 11.55 8.07
N MET A 402 10.41 11.36 8.29
CA MET A 402 10.95 11.09 9.61
C MET A 402 10.75 12.27 10.58
N LYS A 403 10.80 13.51 10.09
CA LYS A 403 10.74 14.73 10.89
C LYS A 403 9.34 15.33 10.99
N THR A 404 8.48 15.12 9.97
CA THR A 404 7.19 15.79 9.85
C THR A 404 6.05 14.88 10.31
N ILE A 405 5.18 15.41 11.16
CA ILE A 405 3.98 14.70 11.64
C ILE A 405 2.95 14.65 10.51
N SER A 406 2.30 13.48 10.34
CA SER A 406 1.25 13.28 9.34
C SER A 406 -0.02 14.07 9.68
N PHE A 407 -0.72 14.57 8.68
CA PHE A 407 -1.98 15.29 8.90
C PHE A 407 -3.08 14.38 9.46
N SER A 408 -3.15 13.12 9.05
CA SER A 408 -4.13 12.18 9.57
C SER A 408 -3.87 11.79 11.03
N GLY A 409 -2.62 11.82 11.45
CA GLY A 409 -2.20 11.55 12.82
C GLY A 409 -2.41 12.71 13.80
N GLN A 410 -2.75 13.91 13.32
CA GLN A 410 -2.97 15.07 14.19
C GLN A 410 -4.44 15.15 14.65
N GLY A 411 -4.60 15.37 15.95
CA GLY A 411 -5.74 15.93 16.67
C GLY A 411 -7.17 15.54 16.33
N THR A 412 -8.06 16.03 17.17
CA THR A 412 -9.51 15.76 17.13
C THR A 412 -10.31 16.77 16.32
N SER A 413 -9.73 17.89 15.87
CA SER A 413 -10.45 18.95 15.14
C SER A 413 -9.61 19.68 14.11
N SER A 414 -10.29 20.20 13.07
CA SER A 414 -9.72 21.07 12.04
C SER A 414 -9.21 22.40 12.57
N GLU A 415 -9.63 22.82 13.76
CA GLU A 415 -9.29 24.13 14.37
C GLU A 415 -7.82 24.27 14.79
N ASN A 416 -7.13 23.15 15.01
CA ASN A 416 -5.69 23.21 15.34
C ASN A 416 -4.78 23.43 14.13
N PHE A 417 -5.29 23.35 12.90
CA PHE A 417 -4.48 23.53 11.69
C PHE A 417 -4.11 24.99 11.43
N GLU A 418 -4.99 25.94 11.74
CA GLU A 418 -4.75 27.36 11.56
C GLU A 418 -3.71 27.91 12.54
N ARG A 419 -3.62 27.36 13.76
CA ARG A 419 -2.63 27.77 14.76
C ARG A 419 -1.19 27.41 14.39
N LEU A 420 -0.97 26.30 13.70
CA LEU A 420 0.40 25.86 13.33
C LEU A 420 0.89 26.50 12.02
N ALA A 421 -0.02 26.98 11.16
CA ALA A 421 0.33 27.72 9.94
C ALA A 421 0.82 29.17 10.25
N HIS A 422 0.43 29.73 11.38
CA HIS A 422 0.83 31.07 11.82
C HIS A 422 2.06 31.12 12.74
N GLN A 423 2.72 29.99 13.00
CA GLN A 423 3.96 29.90 13.80
C GLN A 423 5.22 29.61 12.96
N LYS A 424 5.18 29.96 11.66
CA LYS A 424 6.40 29.96 10.82
C LYS A 424 6.76 31.38 10.41
#